data_176c260848927722d0b8b39a021f9750
#
_entry.id   176c260848927722d0b8b39a021f9750
#
_cell.length_a   1.000
_cell.length_b   1.000
_cell.length_c   1.000
_cell.angle_alpha   90.00
_cell.angle_beta   90.00
_cell.angle_gamma   90.00
#
_symmetry.space_group_name_H-M   'P 1'
#
loop_
_entity.id
_entity.type
_entity.pdbx_description
1 polymer ?
#
loop_
_entity_poly.entity_id
_entity_poly.type
_entity_poly.pdbx_seq_one_letter_code
_entity_poly.pdbx_strand_id
1 'polypeptide(L)'
;MFCGFEKKLYYVPMIDSFVQPKNIVVAEDLQLVKYYPRYKQTLEWYQDLDVCKQVDNIDFPYDLARLKALYNALAKGGECYYIKVKDNGKWRLVGDISLFKGEICIAICKQYQNRHFGRRSIEAMLERAKEIGLDHVECEVYDFNLQSRKMFESVGVEKYGHERYRKFL
;
A
#
# COMPACT_ATOMS: atom_id res chain seq x y z
N MET A 1 1.31 5.83 -6.66
CA MET A 1 0.45 6.94 -6.19
C MET A 1 1.34 8.04 -5.62
N PHE A 2 1.60 9.06 -6.41
CA PHE A 2 1.97 10.33 -5.82
C PHE A 2 0.65 10.96 -5.37
N CYS A 3 0.23 10.71 -4.13
CA CYS A 3 -0.84 11.48 -3.51
C CYS A 3 -0.56 12.95 -3.77
N GLY A 4 -1.50 13.63 -4.44
CA GLY A 4 -1.33 15.00 -4.88
C GLY A 4 -0.75 15.89 -3.79
N PHE A 5 0.37 16.54 -4.08
CA PHE A 5 1.07 17.43 -3.17
C PHE A 5 0.27 18.75 -3.00
N GLU A 6 -0.93 18.70 -2.43
CA GLU A 6 -1.52 19.88 -1.83
C GLU A 6 -1.30 19.84 -0.33
N LYS A 7 -0.52 20.83 0.14
CA LYS A 7 -0.23 21.08 1.55
C LYS A 7 -1.52 21.34 2.33
N LYS A 8 -2.13 20.29 2.91
CA LYS A 8 -2.91 20.45 4.12
C LYS A 8 -2.05 19.95 5.28
N LEU A 9 -1.67 20.89 6.15
CA LEU A 9 -1.06 20.60 7.45
C LEU A 9 -2.09 19.84 8.30
N TYR A 10 -2.09 18.52 8.20
CA TYR A 10 -2.69 17.72 9.25
C TYR A 10 -1.61 17.51 10.31
N TYR A 11 -1.97 17.81 11.56
CA TYR A 11 -1.17 17.45 12.72
C TYR A 11 -1.15 15.90 12.80
N VAL A 12 -0.18 15.30 12.15
CA VAL A 12 0.20 13.92 12.43
C VAL A 12 1.10 14.02 13.65
N PRO A 13 0.73 13.46 14.81
CA PRO A 13 1.65 13.42 15.93
C PRO A 13 2.95 12.82 15.45
N MET A 14 4.09 13.46 15.76
CA MET A 14 5.40 12.93 15.42
C MET A 14 5.52 11.53 15.99
N ILE A 15 5.51 10.53 15.10
CA ILE A 15 5.62 9.11 15.44
C ILE A 15 7.10 8.80 15.68
N ASP A 16 7.74 9.56 16.60
CA ASP A 16 9.16 9.38 16.92
C ASP A 16 9.45 8.17 17.83
N SER A 17 8.43 7.41 18.24
CA SER A 17 8.61 6.32 19.20
C SER A 17 8.24 4.92 18.70
N PHE A 18 7.62 4.78 17.53
CA PHE A 18 7.24 3.46 17.02
C PHE A 18 8.22 2.96 15.96
N VAL A 19 8.97 1.93 16.33
CA VAL A 19 9.89 1.27 15.41
C VAL A 19 9.08 0.42 14.44
N GLN A 20 9.23 0.67 13.14
CA GLN A 20 8.62 -0.17 12.10
C GLN A 20 9.07 -1.64 12.26
N PRO A 21 8.14 -2.60 12.42
CA PRO A 21 8.47 -4.01 12.49
C PRO A 21 9.22 -4.50 11.25
N LYS A 22 10.17 -5.42 11.42
CA LYS A 22 10.83 -6.07 10.28
C LYS A 22 9.86 -6.92 9.47
N ASN A 23 8.92 -7.60 10.15
CA ASN A 23 7.88 -8.43 9.54
C ASN A 23 6.59 -8.31 10.35
N ILE A 24 5.46 -8.32 9.64
CA ILE A 24 4.13 -8.54 10.20
C ILE A 24 3.63 -9.87 9.62
N VAL A 25 3.48 -10.88 10.46
CA VAL A 25 2.94 -12.19 10.05
C VAL A 25 1.41 -12.08 10.02
N VAL A 26 0.83 -12.13 8.83
CA VAL A 26 -0.63 -12.02 8.65
C VAL A 26 -1.29 -13.38 8.73
N ALA A 27 -0.65 -14.39 8.13
CA ALA A 27 -1.08 -15.79 8.15
C ALA A 27 0.07 -16.71 7.71
N GLU A 28 -0.17 -18.03 7.67
CA GLU A 28 0.84 -19.03 7.25
C GLU A 28 1.36 -18.81 5.82
N ASP A 29 0.56 -18.17 4.98
CA ASP A 29 0.85 -17.91 3.56
C ASP A 29 1.08 -16.45 3.22
N LEU A 30 1.02 -15.51 4.20
CA LEU A 30 1.08 -14.07 3.97
C LEU A 30 1.87 -13.36 5.07
N GLN A 31 2.85 -12.57 4.65
CA GLN A 31 3.65 -11.69 5.51
C GLN A 31 3.83 -10.33 4.86
N LEU A 32 3.89 -9.28 5.67
CA LEU A 32 4.38 -7.98 5.25
C LEU A 32 5.82 -7.84 5.74
N VAL A 33 6.75 -7.63 4.81
CA VAL A 33 8.19 -7.55 5.10
C VAL A 33 8.64 -6.12 4.91
N LYS A 34 9.27 -5.51 5.93
CA LYS A 34 9.79 -4.15 5.83
C LYS A 34 10.55 -3.96 4.53
N TYR A 35 10.27 -2.85 3.84
CA TYR A 35 10.91 -2.48 2.60
C TYR A 35 12.44 -2.49 2.71
N TYR A 36 13.08 -3.03 1.69
CA TYR A 36 14.50 -2.95 1.38
C TYR A 36 14.69 -2.95 -0.14
N PRO A 37 15.77 -2.36 -0.69
CA PRO A 37 15.92 -2.22 -2.14
C PRO A 37 15.92 -3.56 -2.89
N ARG A 38 14.91 -3.77 -3.75
CA ARG A 38 14.75 -4.92 -4.65
C ARG A 38 14.29 -4.48 -6.05
N TYR A 39 14.83 -3.37 -6.51
CA TYR A 39 14.34 -2.66 -7.69
C TYR A 39 14.21 -3.52 -8.95
N LYS A 40 15.14 -4.46 -9.20
CA LYS A 40 15.06 -5.35 -10.37
C LYS A 40 13.77 -6.17 -10.38
N GLN A 41 13.40 -6.72 -9.24
CA GLN A 41 12.18 -7.54 -9.11
C GLN A 41 10.91 -6.68 -9.07
N THR A 42 10.94 -5.59 -8.32
CA THR A 42 9.75 -4.76 -8.11
C THR A 42 9.41 -3.90 -9.30
N LEU A 43 10.41 -3.54 -10.14
CA LEU A 43 10.17 -2.81 -11.37
C LEU A 43 9.26 -3.61 -12.33
N GLU A 44 9.38 -4.93 -12.36
CA GLU A 44 8.54 -5.79 -13.19
C GLU A 44 7.04 -5.62 -12.90
N TRP A 45 6.65 -5.35 -11.65
CA TRP A 45 5.25 -5.10 -11.27
C TRP A 45 4.71 -3.83 -11.91
N TYR A 46 5.54 -2.79 -12.00
CA TYR A 46 5.23 -1.48 -12.53
C TYR A 46 5.55 -1.34 -14.03
N GLN A 47 5.87 -2.44 -14.72
CA GLN A 47 5.88 -2.53 -16.19
C GLN A 47 4.50 -2.88 -16.75
N ASP A 48 3.59 -3.43 -15.93
CA ASP A 48 2.21 -3.70 -16.30
C ASP A 48 1.40 -2.39 -16.31
N LEU A 49 0.84 -2.03 -17.46
CA LEU A 49 0.10 -0.78 -17.62
C LEU A 49 -1.20 -0.74 -16.82
N ASP A 50 -1.84 -1.91 -16.59
CA ASP A 50 -3.04 -1.98 -15.74
C ASP A 50 -2.66 -1.65 -14.29
N VAL A 51 -1.52 -2.15 -13.80
CA VAL A 51 -1.01 -1.82 -12.47
C VAL A 51 -0.69 -0.31 -12.39
N CYS A 52 0.02 0.25 -13.37
CA CYS A 52 0.32 1.68 -13.41
C CYS A 52 -0.95 2.54 -13.44
N LYS A 53 -1.96 2.11 -14.20
CA LYS A 53 -3.26 2.77 -14.26
C LYS A 53 -3.99 2.71 -12.91
N GLN A 54 -3.97 1.55 -12.25
CA GLN A 54 -4.63 1.34 -10.96
C GLN A 54 -4.01 2.16 -9.84
N VAL A 55 -2.67 2.31 -9.82
CA VAL A 55 -1.96 2.94 -8.69
C VAL A 55 -1.72 4.43 -8.86
N ASP A 56 -1.51 4.93 -10.10
CA ASP A 56 -1.13 6.31 -10.36
C ASP A 56 -1.97 7.00 -11.46
N ASN A 57 -2.92 6.29 -12.05
CA ASN A 57 -3.71 6.77 -13.18
C ASN A 57 -2.86 7.24 -14.38
N ILE A 58 -1.79 6.52 -14.68
CA ILE A 58 -0.88 6.78 -15.80
C ILE A 58 -0.95 5.68 -16.86
N ASP A 59 -0.66 6.02 -18.10
CA ASP A 59 -0.73 5.14 -19.27
C ASP A 59 0.67 4.75 -19.82
N PHE A 60 1.70 4.83 -18.95
CA PHE A 60 3.07 4.45 -19.28
C PHE A 60 3.71 3.70 -18.10
N PRO A 61 4.67 2.80 -18.37
CA PRO A 61 5.32 2.04 -17.30
C PRO A 61 6.30 2.90 -16.49
N TYR A 62 6.57 2.48 -15.27
CA TYR A 62 7.62 3.11 -14.48
C TYR A 62 8.99 2.83 -15.07
N ASP A 63 9.85 3.83 -15.04
CA ASP A 63 11.29 3.64 -15.11
C ASP A 63 11.88 3.41 -13.71
N LEU A 64 13.17 3.07 -13.68
CA LEU A 64 13.88 2.82 -12.44
C LEU A 64 13.98 4.07 -11.55
N ALA A 65 14.08 5.26 -12.14
CA ALA A 65 14.19 6.51 -11.39
C ALA A 65 12.87 6.81 -10.64
N ARG A 66 11.74 6.65 -11.33
CA ARG A 66 10.39 6.82 -10.74
C ARG A 66 10.14 5.80 -9.64
N LEU A 67 10.49 4.53 -9.85
CA LEU A 67 10.35 3.49 -8.83
C LEU A 67 11.18 3.78 -7.57
N LYS A 68 12.44 4.21 -7.74
CA LYS A 68 13.29 4.61 -6.60
C LYS A 68 12.71 5.81 -5.85
N ALA A 69 12.20 6.80 -6.59
CA ALA A 69 11.57 7.98 -5.98
C ALA A 69 10.33 7.59 -5.16
N LEU A 70 9.48 6.69 -5.69
CA LEU A 70 8.31 6.15 -4.98
C LEU A 70 8.72 5.52 -3.65
N TYR A 71 9.59 4.51 -3.67
CA TYR A 71 9.98 3.79 -2.45
C TYR A 71 10.72 4.68 -1.45
N ASN A 72 11.56 5.61 -1.92
CA ASN A 72 12.23 6.57 -1.04
C ASN A 72 11.22 7.48 -0.34
N ALA A 73 10.18 7.95 -1.05
CA ALA A 73 9.12 8.76 -0.47
C ALA A 73 8.32 7.96 0.58
N LEU A 74 7.85 6.76 0.22
CA LEU A 74 7.06 5.91 1.10
C LEU A 74 7.82 5.51 2.37
N ALA A 75 9.07 5.08 2.23
CA ALA A 75 9.90 4.65 3.36
C ALA A 75 10.35 5.81 4.27
N LYS A 76 10.49 7.03 3.72
CA LYS A 76 10.87 8.22 4.50
C LYS A 76 9.67 8.86 5.19
N GLY A 77 8.50 8.81 4.59
CA GLY A 77 7.29 9.48 5.07
C GLY A 77 6.34 8.59 5.86
N GLY A 78 6.68 7.30 6.05
CA GLY A 78 5.82 6.35 6.76
C GLY A 78 6.41 4.95 6.82
N GLU A 79 5.58 3.96 6.99
CA GLU A 79 5.96 2.55 6.97
C GLU A 79 5.69 1.94 5.59
N CYS A 80 6.71 1.33 4.99
CA CYS A 80 6.60 0.65 3.69
C CYS A 80 7.00 -0.81 3.82
N TYR A 81 6.18 -1.70 3.26
CA TYR A 81 6.37 -3.15 3.29
C TYR A 81 6.21 -3.77 1.91
N TYR A 82 6.91 -4.86 1.66
CA TYR A 82 6.57 -5.80 0.61
C TYR A 82 5.52 -6.79 1.08
N ILE A 83 4.56 -7.10 0.20
CA ILE A 83 3.61 -8.21 0.39
C ILE A 83 4.32 -9.48 -0.07
N LYS A 84 4.55 -10.40 0.87
CA LYS A 84 5.23 -11.66 0.65
C LYS A 84 4.27 -12.81 0.86
N VAL A 85 4.06 -13.63 -0.17
CA VAL A 85 3.12 -14.75 -0.14
C VAL A 85 3.80 -16.08 -0.34
N LYS A 86 3.25 -17.13 0.24
CA LYS A 86 3.69 -18.51 0.01
C LYS A 86 2.85 -19.09 -1.12
N ASP A 87 3.49 -19.35 -2.25
CA ASP A 87 2.87 -19.89 -3.45
C ASP A 87 3.61 -21.16 -3.89
N ASN A 88 2.90 -22.29 -3.99
CA ASN A 88 3.47 -23.60 -4.26
C ASN A 88 4.68 -23.94 -3.34
N GLY A 89 4.52 -23.67 -2.04
CA GLY A 89 5.55 -23.93 -1.03
C GLY A 89 6.73 -22.96 -1.01
N LYS A 90 6.78 -21.96 -1.90
CA LYS A 90 7.86 -20.98 -2.01
C LYS A 90 7.37 -19.58 -1.69
N TRP A 91 8.17 -18.83 -0.92
CA TRP A 91 7.90 -17.45 -0.63
C TRP A 91 8.25 -16.54 -1.82
N ARG A 92 7.32 -15.64 -2.18
CA ARG A 92 7.47 -14.68 -3.28
C ARG A 92 7.04 -13.29 -2.85
N LEU A 93 7.75 -12.26 -3.31
CA LEU A 93 7.30 -10.87 -3.21
C LEU A 93 6.34 -10.62 -4.38
N VAL A 94 5.15 -10.10 -4.09
CA VAL A 94 4.07 -9.97 -5.07
C VAL A 94 3.44 -8.58 -5.14
N GLY A 95 3.90 -7.68 -4.30
CA GLY A 95 3.39 -6.32 -4.23
C GLY A 95 4.01 -5.55 -3.08
N ASP A 96 3.52 -4.36 -2.88
CA ASP A 96 3.87 -3.50 -1.76
C ASP A 96 2.63 -2.85 -1.14
N ILE A 97 2.78 -2.47 0.13
CA ILE A 97 1.78 -1.73 0.89
C ILE A 97 2.49 -0.75 1.81
N SER A 98 1.94 0.43 1.96
CA SER A 98 2.49 1.45 2.84
C SER A 98 1.41 2.14 3.66
N LEU A 99 1.84 2.65 4.82
CA LEU A 99 1.10 3.62 5.62
C LEU A 99 1.88 4.93 5.57
N PHE A 100 1.54 5.77 4.61
CA PHE A 100 2.24 7.02 4.32
C PHE A 100 1.40 8.21 4.75
N LYS A 101 1.85 8.93 5.78
CA LYS A 101 1.13 10.10 6.31
C LYS A 101 -0.35 9.85 6.66
N GLY A 102 -0.66 8.66 7.19
CA GLY A 102 -2.04 8.26 7.50
C GLY A 102 -2.82 7.69 6.33
N GLU A 103 -2.23 7.61 5.14
CA GLU A 103 -2.86 7.00 3.96
C GLU A 103 -2.30 5.58 3.71
N ILE A 104 -3.20 4.64 3.41
CA ILE A 104 -2.83 3.30 2.95
C ILE A 104 -2.75 3.32 1.43
N CYS A 105 -1.56 2.99 0.90
CA CYS A 105 -1.33 2.77 -0.53
C CYS A 105 -0.92 1.31 -0.73
N ILE A 106 -1.46 0.66 -1.79
CA ILE A 106 -1.19 -0.74 -2.08
C ILE A 106 -1.06 -0.98 -3.59
N ALA A 107 -0.08 -1.77 -3.98
CA ALA A 107 0.06 -2.32 -5.32
C ALA A 107 0.28 -3.82 -5.25
N ILE A 108 -0.42 -4.59 -6.09
CA ILE A 108 -0.21 -6.05 -6.24
C ILE A 108 0.01 -6.33 -7.72
N CYS A 109 1.08 -7.07 -8.03
CA CYS A 109 1.36 -7.47 -9.40
C CYS A 109 0.21 -8.29 -10.00
N LYS A 110 -0.05 -8.10 -11.28
CA LYS A 110 -1.24 -8.58 -12.00
C LYS A 110 -1.59 -10.04 -11.72
N GLN A 111 -0.59 -10.92 -11.77
CA GLN A 111 -0.77 -12.37 -11.59
C GLN A 111 -1.21 -12.81 -10.18
N TYR A 112 -1.10 -11.92 -9.17
CA TYR A 112 -1.50 -12.20 -7.78
C TYR A 112 -2.72 -11.39 -7.34
N GLN A 113 -3.31 -10.59 -8.22
CA GLN A 113 -4.58 -9.91 -7.95
C GLN A 113 -5.74 -10.92 -7.86
N ASN A 114 -6.87 -10.52 -7.25
CA ASN A 114 -8.07 -11.33 -7.06
C ASN A 114 -7.88 -12.63 -6.26
N ARG A 115 -6.81 -12.71 -5.45
CA ARG A 115 -6.49 -13.85 -4.57
C ARG A 115 -6.61 -13.48 -3.08
N HIS A 116 -7.33 -12.43 -2.75
CA HIS A 116 -7.55 -11.89 -1.41
C HIS A 116 -6.31 -11.43 -0.63
N PHE A 117 -5.12 -11.43 -1.22
CA PHE A 117 -3.91 -10.95 -0.55
C PHE A 117 -3.99 -9.46 -0.23
N GLY A 118 -4.56 -8.65 -1.12
CA GLY A 118 -4.74 -7.21 -0.90
C GLY A 118 -5.60 -6.91 0.31
N ARG A 119 -6.78 -7.52 0.39
CA ARG A 119 -7.70 -7.36 1.52
C ARG A 119 -7.01 -7.69 2.85
N ARG A 120 -6.39 -8.86 2.94
CA ARG A 120 -5.71 -9.33 4.16
C ARG A 120 -4.52 -8.45 4.54
N SER A 121 -3.81 -7.91 3.55
CA SER A 121 -2.72 -6.97 3.79
C SER A 121 -3.24 -5.63 4.32
N ILE A 122 -4.36 -5.13 3.81
CA ILE A 122 -4.99 -3.90 4.32
C ILE A 122 -5.48 -4.12 5.75
N GLU A 123 -6.14 -5.24 6.05
CA GLU A 123 -6.58 -5.57 7.41
C GLU A 123 -5.39 -5.52 8.41
N ALA A 124 -4.25 -6.10 8.03
CA ALA A 124 -3.03 -6.03 8.86
C ALA A 124 -2.49 -4.61 9.02
N MET A 125 -2.56 -3.76 7.99
CA MET A 125 -2.14 -2.36 8.08
C MET A 125 -3.12 -1.52 8.90
N LEU A 126 -4.42 -1.84 8.91
CA LEU A 126 -5.40 -1.20 9.80
C LEU A 126 -5.09 -1.48 11.27
N GLU A 127 -4.76 -2.73 11.62
CA GLU A 127 -4.31 -3.07 12.97
C GLU A 127 -3.00 -2.37 13.33
N ARG A 128 -2.05 -2.32 12.39
CA ARG A 128 -0.80 -1.57 12.59
C ARG A 128 -1.04 -0.08 12.83
N ALA A 129 -1.97 0.53 12.10
CA ALA A 129 -2.35 1.92 12.28
C ALA A 129 -2.92 2.19 13.70
N LYS A 130 -3.73 1.28 14.23
CA LYS A 130 -4.21 1.34 15.63
C LYS A 130 -3.06 1.24 16.62
N GLU A 131 -2.14 0.27 16.42
CA GLU A 131 -0.99 0.07 17.31
C GLU A 131 -0.13 1.32 17.44
N ILE A 132 0.05 2.08 16.36
CA ILE A 132 0.82 3.33 16.38
C ILE A 132 0.00 4.56 16.74
N GLY A 133 -1.28 4.36 17.15
CA GLY A 133 -2.12 5.41 17.73
C GLY A 133 -2.81 6.33 16.72
N LEU A 134 -2.99 5.90 15.46
CA LEU A 134 -3.83 6.65 14.53
C LEU A 134 -5.32 6.47 14.89
N ASP A 135 -6.09 7.55 14.79
CA ASP A 135 -7.53 7.54 15.00
C ASP A 135 -8.32 7.16 13.74
N HIS A 136 -7.70 7.34 12.59
CA HIS A 136 -8.25 6.96 11.29
C HIS A 136 -7.14 6.72 10.27
N VAL A 137 -7.51 6.05 9.17
CA VAL A 137 -6.70 5.95 7.96
C VAL A 137 -7.50 6.46 6.77
N GLU A 138 -6.79 6.95 5.78
CA GLU A 138 -7.36 7.36 4.49
C GLU A 138 -6.80 6.51 3.36
N CYS A 139 -7.45 6.54 2.20
CA CYS A 139 -6.91 6.10 0.93
C CYS A 139 -7.56 6.85 -0.22
N GLU A 140 -6.83 6.94 -1.32
CA GLU A 140 -7.34 7.42 -2.59
C GLU A 140 -7.62 6.23 -3.49
N VAL A 141 -8.82 6.18 -4.09
CA VAL A 141 -9.19 5.13 -5.04
C VAL A 141 -9.89 5.77 -6.23
N TYR A 142 -9.25 5.70 -7.39
CA TYR A 142 -9.80 6.25 -8.63
C TYR A 142 -11.16 5.66 -8.96
N ASP A 143 -12.10 6.48 -9.42
CA ASP A 143 -13.50 6.07 -9.68
C ASP A 143 -13.60 4.91 -10.67
N PHE A 144 -12.67 4.78 -11.62
CA PHE A 144 -12.63 3.64 -12.54
C PHE A 144 -12.13 2.33 -11.89
N ASN A 145 -11.42 2.40 -10.76
CA ASN A 145 -10.80 1.23 -10.11
C ASN A 145 -11.79 0.50 -9.18
N LEU A 146 -12.81 -0.11 -9.79
CA LEU A 146 -13.86 -0.83 -9.06
C LEU A 146 -13.31 -1.97 -8.19
N GLN A 147 -12.24 -2.62 -8.64
CA GLN A 147 -11.59 -3.70 -7.88
C GLN A 147 -11.01 -3.20 -6.57
N SER A 148 -10.25 -2.12 -6.60
CA SER A 148 -9.67 -1.50 -5.40
C SER A 148 -10.77 -0.97 -4.48
N ARG A 149 -11.80 -0.31 -5.04
CA ARG A 149 -12.93 0.18 -4.27
C ARG A 149 -13.62 -0.93 -3.48
N LYS A 150 -14.01 -2.02 -4.15
CA LYS A 150 -14.63 -3.18 -3.47
C LYS A 150 -13.73 -3.78 -2.38
N MET A 151 -12.43 -3.82 -2.62
CA MET A 151 -11.46 -4.32 -1.66
C MET A 151 -11.42 -3.45 -0.40
N PHE A 152 -11.28 -2.12 -0.53
CA PHE A 152 -11.28 -1.20 0.60
C PHE A 152 -12.63 -1.15 1.34
N GLU A 153 -13.74 -1.10 0.61
CA GLU A 153 -15.08 -1.17 1.20
C GLU A 153 -15.30 -2.46 2.00
N SER A 154 -14.76 -3.59 1.54
CA SER A 154 -14.88 -4.89 2.23
C SER A 154 -14.19 -4.94 3.60
N VAL A 155 -13.31 -4.01 3.90
CA VAL A 155 -12.64 -3.87 5.20
C VAL A 155 -13.20 -2.69 6.01
N GLY A 156 -14.33 -2.12 5.57
CA GLY A 156 -15.05 -1.06 6.27
C GLY A 156 -14.45 0.34 6.08
N VAL A 157 -13.77 0.57 4.96
CA VAL A 157 -13.34 1.90 4.54
C VAL A 157 -14.49 2.54 3.75
N GLU A 158 -14.90 3.75 4.09
CA GLU A 158 -16.08 4.42 3.55
C GLU A 158 -15.71 5.65 2.71
N LYS A 159 -16.44 5.87 1.62
CA LYS A 159 -16.27 7.05 0.77
C LYS A 159 -16.75 8.31 1.50
N TYR A 160 -15.92 9.36 1.54
CA TYR A 160 -16.28 10.64 2.13
C TYR A 160 -16.10 11.82 1.17
N GLY A 161 -15.48 11.61 0.01
CA GLY A 161 -15.22 12.63 -1.01
C GLY A 161 -15.00 12.04 -2.39
N HIS A 162 -14.66 12.88 -3.36
CA HIS A 162 -14.28 12.43 -4.70
C HIS A 162 -12.99 11.61 -4.61
N GLU A 163 -13.05 10.34 -4.98
CA GLU A 163 -11.93 9.39 -4.93
C GLU A 163 -11.25 9.26 -3.54
N ARG A 164 -11.87 9.80 -2.47
CA ARG A 164 -11.35 9.79 -1.10
C ARG A 164 -12.19 8.90 -0.20
N TYR A 165 -11.49 8.05 0.53
CA TYR A 165 -12.08 7.08 1.44
C TYR A 165 -11.40 7.14 2.79
N ARG A 166 -12.13 6.82 3.87
CA ARG A 166 -11.65 6.86 5.25
C ARG A 166 -12.22 5.73 6.07
N LYS A 167 -11.45 5.30 7.06
CA LYS A 167 -11.92 4.43 8.14
C LYS A 167 -11.44 4.97 9.47
N PHE A 168 -12.34 5.17 10.41
CA PHE A 168 -12.00 5.38 11.83
C PHE A 168 -11.62 4.04 12.46
N LEU A 169 -10.63 4.08 13.37
CA LEU A 169 -9.98 2.89 13.94
C LEU A 169 -10.43 2.61 15.38
#